data_da78be2c544a558a71c1a1f5d73665eb
#
_entry.id   da78be2c544a558a71c1a1f5d73665eb
#
_cell.length_a   1.000
_cell.length_b   1.000
_cell.length_c   1.000
_cell.angle_alpha   90.00
_cell.angle_beta   90.00
_cell.angle_gamma   90.00
#
_symmetry.space_group_name_H-M   'P 1'
#
loop_
_entity.id
_entity.type
_entity.pdbx_description
1 polymer ?
#
loop_
_entity_poly.entity_id
_entity_poly.type
_entity_poly.pdbx_seq_one_letter_code
_entity_poly.pdbx_strand_id
1 'polypeptide(L)'
;MSELRLHAHRDSLRDNNDCPWIVRHDDGHIAASGKALENLPQTRRCHLVLPADLVTILPVRLPDLAPRKLAPLLSGAVEAHVLGQAEQLHVALLGRDEHGLSWLAVVDKGWLQYTLARLAEKGIRVDAALPESLLLPLEDNAWTLLRHEDGTLLRVSPSFGLALDQGNPPAGLWMALENAEALGIKRPQRLCLYQGSAKDSADLERWRSACRLPVETRGSWDWRAPAWPGINLLQGSLQPRHARMDLRLLLRPIVLGGILLATVQVAGMTIDRFMLSAEQSALQTKMRDLAERVLPAHAAVVDPAWQIGAQLKALHAAKGHESEGMVALLGLAGKVRPAGGNIELKEIRYEGGRLSLDYAQADEEWLKKFVSALSARGLSASVVPSKTGGTTLVIGAGTAQPVKGTSHGR
;
A
#
# COMPACT_ATOMS: atom_id res chain seq x y z
N MET A 1 21.75 -2.33 18.40
CA MET A 1 22.02 -0.99 17.81
C MET A 1 22.42 -0.05 18.91
N SER A 2 23.11 1.07 18.63
CA SER A 2 23.51 2.04 19.67
C SER A 2 22.71 3.34 19.52
N GLU A 3 22.32 3.90 20.66
CA GLU A 3 21.59 5.15 20.82
C GLU A 3 22.46 6.16 21.55
N LEU A 4 22.60 7.38 21.00
CA LEU A 4 23.17 8.52 21.67
C LEU A 4 22.04 9.23 22.43
N ARG A 5 22.21 9.46 23.72
CA ARG A 5 21.28 10.24 24.53
C ARG A 5 21.99 11.45 25.10
N LEU A 6 21.42 12.62 24.89
CA LEU A 6 21.91 13.91 25.36
C LEU A 6 20.95 14.44 26.43
N HIS A 7 21.47 15.09 27.46
CA HIS A 7 20.68 15.79 28.46
C HIS A 7 20.97 17.29 28.37
N ALA A 8 20.02 18.05 27.80
CA ALA A 8 20.16 19.50 27.73
C ALA A 8 19.92 20.12 29.09
N HIS A 9 20.55 21.25 29.35
CA HIS A 9 20.24 22.17 30.45
C HIS A 9 19.81 23.51 29.84
N ARG A 10 19.17 24.37 30.64
CA ARG A 10 18.67 25.68 30.17
C ARG A 10 19.76 26.49 29.45
N ASP A 11 20.95 26.49 30.01
CA ASP A 11 22.12 27.24 29.48
C ASP A 11 23.10 26.35 28.70
N SER A 12 22.75 25.08 28.48
CA SER A 12 23.56 24.22 27.62
C SER A 12 23.69 24.83 26.23
N LEU A 13 24.89 24.76 25.66
CA LEU A 13 25.18 25.23 24.30
C LEU A 13 25.19 26.75 24.10
N ARG A 14 24.95 27.57 25.14
CA ARG A 14 25.13 29.03 25.06
C ARG A 14 26.58 29.43 25.25
N ASP A 15 27.15 29.12 26.40
CA ASP A 15 28.50 29.55 26.78
C ASP A 15 29.50 28.40 26.86
N ASN A 16 29.07 27.21 27.21
CA ASN A 16 29.87 26.00 27.23
C ASN A 16 29.32 24.95 26.29
N ASN A 17 30.18 24.25 25.55
CA ASN A 17 29.81 23.11 24.73
C ASN A 17 29.46 21.83 25.56
N ASP A 18 29.23 22.00 26.85
CA ASP A 18 28.96 20.90 27.76
C ASP A 18 27.48 20.52 27.73
N CYS A 19 27.22 19.32 27.31
CA CYS A 19 25.93 18.67 27.37
C CYS A 19 26.16 17.21 27.77
N PRO A 20 25.74 16.78 28.94
CA PRO A 20 25.89 15.39 29.36
C PRO A 20 25.33 14.43 28.32
N TRP A 21 26.11 13.42 27.99
CA TRP A 21 25.67 12.43 27.00
C TRP A 21 26.09 11.02 27.40
N ILE A 22 25.36 10.04 26.85
CA ILE A 22 25.70 8.63 26.91
C ILE A 22 25.48 7.98 25.56
N VAL A 23 26.21 6.90 25.33
CA VAL A 23 25.91 5.91 24.30
C VAL A 23 25.39 4.66 24.98
N ARG A 24 24.18 4.27 24.63
CA ARG A 24 23.49 3.12 25.19
C ARG A 24 23.26 2.06 24.10
N HIS A 25 23.47 0.79 24.42
CA HIS A 25 23.11 -0.32 23.58
C HIS A 25 21.68 -0.80 23.84
N ASP A 26 21.10 -1.56 22.91
CA ASP A 26 19.72 -2.10 23.03
C ASP A 26 19.54 -3.03 24.24
N ASP A 27 20.63 -3.65 24.71
CA ASP A 27 20.68 -4.47 25.94
C ASP A 27 20.63 -3.64 27.24
N GLY A 28 20.64 -2.31 27.11
CA GLY A 28 20.65 -1.39 28.25
C GLY A 28 22.03 -1.00 28.76
N HIS A 29 23.11 -1.60 28.26
CA HIS A 29 24.46 -1.29 28.70
C HIS A 29 24.91 0.08 28.19
N ILE A 30 25.55 0.88 29.05
CA ILE A 30 26.14 2.17 28.72
C ILE A 30 27.57 1.93 28.22
N ALA A 31 27.81 2.14 26.95
CA ALA A 31 29.10 1.91 26.30
C ALA A 31 30.09 3.09 26.51
N ALA A 32 29.57 4.30 26.57
CA ALA A 32 30.35 5.51 26.76
C ALA A 32 29.51 6.62 27.39
N SER A 33 30.16 7.54 28.07
CA SER A 33 29.52 8.74 28.62
C SER A 33 30.50 9.92 28.67
N GLY A 34 29.95 11.12 28.62
CA GLY A 34 30.77 12.34 28.69
C GLY A 34 29.92 13.58 28.87
N LYS A 35 30.57 14.76 28.82
CA LYS A 35 29.89 16.06 28.85
C LYS A 35 30.23 16.90 27.61
N ALA A 36 31.44 16.83 27.12
CA ALA A 36 31.90 17.59 25.96
C ALA A 36 31.31 16.99 24.67
N LEU A 37 30.79 17.83 23.79
CA LEU A 37 30.20 17.44 22.50
C LEU A 37 31.24 17.24 21.37
N GLU A 38 32.51 17.22 21.72
CA GLU A 38 33.60 16.98 20.79
C GLU A 38 33.86 15.48 20.66
N ASN A 39 34.06 15.01 19.43
CA ASN A 39 34.38 13.61 19.13
C ASN A 39 33.33 12.58 19.62
N LEU A 40 32.08 12.91 19.47
CA LEU A 40 30.98 11.99 19.82
C LEU A 40 31.02 10.70 18.98
N PRO A 41 30.73 9.54 19.57
CA PRO A 41 30.61 8.31 18.84
C PRO A 41 29.46 8.39 17.81
N GLN A 42 29.72 7.91 16.60
CA GLN A 42 28.65 7.84 15.59
C GLN A 42 27.60 6.80 15.99
N THR A 43 26.37 7.24 16.12
CA THR A 43 25.22 6.41 16.45
C THR A 43 24.12 6.58 15.42
N ARG A 44 23.25 5.58 15.31
CA ARG A 44 22.11 5.64 14.36
C ARG A 44 20.95 6.47 14.85
N ARG A 45 20.82 6.62 16.17
CA ARG A 45 19.72 7.37 16.81
C ARG A 45 20.30 8.31 17.84
N CYS A 46 19.73 9.50 17.89
CA CYS A 46 20.07 10.50 18.90
C CYS A 46 18.79 11.00 19.56
N HIS A 47 18.72 10.86 20.89
CA HIS A 47 17.61 11.31 21.70
C HIS A 47 18.05 12.45 22.60
N LEU A 48 17.20 13.48 22.72
CA LEU A 48 17.44 14.66 23.53
C LEU A 48 16.49 14.66 24.73
N VAL A 49 17.06 14.61 25.93
CA VAL A 49 16.31 14.78 27.17
C VAL A 49 16.30 16.28 27.48
N LEU A 50 15.09 16.82 27.65
CA LEU A 50 14.87 18.22 27.96
C LEU A 50 14.65 18.37 29.48
N PRO A 51 15.14 19.44 30.11
CA PRO A 51 14.81 19.75 31.49
C PRO A 51 13.30 19.87 31.67
N ALA A 52 12.79 19.28 32.73
CA ALA A 52 11.36 19.27 32.96
C ALA A 52 10.77 20.67 33.25
N ASP A 53 11.58 21.59 33.76
CA ASP A 53 11.22 23.00 34.04
C ASP A 53 11.03 23.85 32.78
N LEU A 54 11.58 23.39 31.64
CA LEU A 54 11.41 24.03 30.33
C LEU A 54 10.22 23.50 29.52
N VAL A 55 9.55 22.46 30.00
CA VAL A 55 8.43 21.82 29.30
C VAL A 55 7.20 21.84 30.17
N THR A 56 6.19 22.58 29.77
CA THR A 56 4.88 22.57 30.42
C THR A 56 3.98 21.54 29.75
N ILE A 57 3.38 20.64 30.54
CA ILE A 57 2.44 19.65 30.02
C ILE A 57 1.04 20.02 30.48
N LEU A 58 0.11 20.14 29.55
CA LEU A 58 -1.26 20.62 29.78
C LEU A 58 -2.29 19.62 29.27
N PRO A 59 -3.37 19.37 30.02
CA PRO A 59 -4.53 18.63 29.54
C PRO A 59 -5.44 19.56 28.75
N VAL A 60 -5.79 19.19 27.52
CA VAL A 60 -6.67 19.97 26.65
C VAL A 60 -7.67 19.06 25.94
N ARG A 61 -8.92 19.47 25.84
CA ARG A 61 -9.92 18.75 25.05
C ARG A 61 -9.78 19.13 23.59
N LEU A 62 -9.34 18.17 22.79
CA LEU A 62 -9.21 18.33 21.34
C LEU A 62 -10.27 17.50 20.61
N PRO A 63 -10.75 17.98 19.44
CA PRO A 63 -11.64 17.20 18.60
C PRO A 63 -10.95 15.91 18.13
N ASP A 64 -11.75 14.89 17.81
CA ASP A 64 -11.22 13.64 17.31
C ASP A 64 -10.92 13.74 15.81
N LEU A 65 -9.72 14.20 15.49
CA LEU A 65 -9.23 14.44 14.15
C LEU A 65 -7.89 13.72 13.92
N ALA A 66 -7.63 13.40 12.66
CA ALA A 66 -6.32 12.85 12.30
C ALA A 66 -5.18 13.83 12.68
N PRO A 67 -3.98 13.34 13.07
CA PRO A 67 -2.88 14.17 13.57
C PRO A 67 -2.50 15.33 12.64
N ARG A 68 -2.58 15.16 11.33
CA ARG A 68 -2.32 16.23 10.36
C ARG A 68 -3.31 17.38 10.41
N LYS A 69 -4.57 17.11 10.79
CA LYS A 69 -5.61 18.13 10.95
C LYS A 69 -5.58 18.78 12.32
N LEU A 70 -5.04 18.08 13.33
CA LEU A 70 -4.83 18.62 14.67
C LEU A 70 -3.67 19.59 14.74
N ALA A 71 -2.58 19.38 14.02
CA ALA A 71 -1.36 20.18 14.10
C ALA A 71 -1.59 21.70 14.03
N PRO A 72 -2.40 22.27 13.11
CA PRO A 72 -2.67 23.70 13.09
C PRO A 72 -3.53 24.20 14.25
N LEU A 73 -4.27 23.32 14.92
CA LEU A 73 -5.16 23.70 16.05
C LEU A 73 -4.42 23.71 17.38
N LEU A 74 -3.26 23.07 17.49
CA LEU A 74 -2.53 22.90 18.76
C LEU A 74 -2.12 24.25 19.38
N SER A 75 -1.64 25.19 18.58
CA SER A 75 -1.22 26.50 19.05
C SER A 75 -2.40 27.28 19.68
N GLY A 76 -3.56 27.34 19.00
CA GLY A 76 -4.75 27.98 19.53
C GLY A 76 -5.32 27.27 20.76
N ALA A 77 -5.17 25.93 20.84
CA ALA A 77 -5.68 25.15 21.97
C ALA A 77 -4.93 25.43 23.29
N VAL A 78 -3.69 25.89 23.25
CA VAL A 78 -2.90 26.21 24.44
C VAL A 78 -2.91 27.70 24.80
N GLU A 79 -3.40 28.57 23.94
CA GLU A 79 -3.36 30.03 24.09
C GLU A 79 -4.00 30.51 25.42
N ALA A 80 -5.09 29.87 25.83
CA ALA A 80 -5.77 30.20 27.08
C ALA A 80 -5.03 29.72 28.34
N HIS A 81 -3.99 28.86 28.19
CA HIS A 81 -3.32 28.19 29.31
C HIS A 81 -1.86 28.61 29.49
N VAL A 82 -1.31 29.40 28.56
CA VAL A 82 0.08 29.83 28.56
C VAL A 82 0.21 31.33 28.59
N LEU A 83 1.28 31.82 29.23
CA LEU A 83 1.64 33.23 29.18
C LEU A 83 2.52 33.49 27.97
N GLY A 84 2.09 34.40 27.10
CA GLY A 84 2.85 34.80 25.90
C GLY A 84 2.14 34.47 24.57
N GLN A 85 2.85 34.68 23.48
CA GLN A 85 2.31 34.47 22.11
C GLN A 85 2.43 33.00 21.73
N ALA A 86 1.32 32.39 21.35
CA ALA A 86 1.28 30.96 20.98
C ALA A 86 2.19 30.63 19.80
N GLU A 87 2.50 31.58 18.92
CA GLU A 87 3.43 31.43 17.78
C GLU A 87 4.88 31.21 18.21
N GLN A 88 5.25 31.71 19.39
CA GLN A 88 6.59 31.54 19.98
C GLN A 88 6.75 30.19 20.69
N LEU A 89 5.67 29.43 20.80
CA LEU A 89 5.66 28.16 21.46
C LEU A 89 5.68 27.01 20.46
N HIS A 90 6.39 25.97 20.81
CA HIS A 90 6.29 24.67 20.14
C HIS A 90 5.35 23.78 20.95
N VAL A 91 4.30 23.28 20.31
CA VAL A 91 3.29 22.45 20.95
C VAL A 91 3.34 21.06 20.31
N ALA A 92 3.45 20.04 21.14
CA ALA A 92 3.49 18.64 20.73
C ALA A 92 2.41 17.83 21.45
N LEU A 93 1.72 16.95 20.74
CA LEU A 93 0.77 16.00 21.29
C LEU A 93 1.52 14.81 21.87
N LEU A 94 1.40 14.56 23.18
CA LEU A 94 2.04 13.44 23.87
C LEU A 94 1.17 12.18 23.85
N GLY A 95 -0.15 12.33 23.92
CA GLY A 95 -1.10 11.23 23.94
C GLY A 95 -2.52 11.70 24.25
N ARG A 96 -3.46 10.78 24.23
CA ARG A 96 -4.84 10.98 24.65
C ARG A 96 -5.16 9.92 25.71
N ASP A 97 -5.87 10.31 26.75
CA ASP A 97 -6.33 9.38 27.76
C ASP A 97 -7.65 8.71 27.40
N GLU A 98 -8.10 7.77 28.25
CA GLU A 98 -9.35 7.02 28.08
C GLU A 98 -10.61 7.92 28.14
N HIS A 99 -10.49 9.10 28.72
CA HIS A 99 -11.58 10.08 28.84
C HIS A 99 -11.60 11.09 27.68
N GLY A 100 -10.73 10.90 26.68
CA GLY A 100 -10.63 11.76 25.49
C GLY A 100 -9.86 13.06 25.74
N LEU A 101 -9.21 13.23 26.89
CA LEU A 101 -8.35 14.36 27.20
C LEU A 101 -7.00 14.18 26.50
N SER A 102 -6.56 15.19 25.79
CA SER A 102 -5.28 15.19 25.09
C SER A 102 -4.23 15.91 25.93
N TRP A 103 -3.05 15.28 26.05
CA TRP A 103 -1.92 15.86 26.78
C TRP A 103 -0.99 16.55 25.80
N LEU A 104 -0.80 17.86 25.98
CA LEU A 104 0.05 18.69 25.12
C LEU A 104 1.29 19.13 25.90
N ALA A 105 2.46 18.92 25.29
CA ALA A 105 3.70 19.50 25.79
C ALA A 105 3.95 20.83 25.08
N VAL A 106 4.28 21.83 25.83
CA VAL A 106 4.56 23.20 25.39
C VAL A 106 5.98 23.56 25.81
N VAL A 107 6.78 24.04 24.86
CA VAL A 107 8.17 24.48 25.08
C VAL A 107 8.44 25.75 24.27
N ASP A 108 9.36 26.58 24.74
CA ASP A 108 9.81 27.75 23.97
C ASP A 108 10.43 27.29 22.64
N LYS A 109 9.82 27.73 21.54
CA LYS A 109 10.19 27.34 20.18
C LYS A 109 11.58 27.85 19.81
N GLY A 110 11.90 29.08 20.22
CA GLY A 110 13.19 29.72 19.93
C GLY A 110 14.32 28.98 20.62
N TRP A 111 14.13 28.65 21.90
CA TRP A 111 15.11 27.87 22.67
C TRP A 111 15.33 26.48 22.06
N LEU A 112 14.24 25.78 21.74
CA LEU A 112 14.34 24.43 21.17
C LEU A 112 15.00 24.45 19.81
N GLN A 113 14.62 25.40 18.94
CA GLN A 113 15.26 25.58 17.63
C GLN A 113 16.74 25.90 17.74
N TYR A 114 17.10 26.79 18.64
CA TYR A 114 18.50 27.13 18.91
C TYR A 114 19.28 25.90 19.35
N THR A 115 18.78 25.15 20.31
CA THR A 115 19.41 23.92 20.82
C THR A 115 19.62 22.90 19.71
N LEU A 116 18.60 22.64 18.89
CA LEU A 116 18.70 21.71 17.75
C LEU A 116 19.69 22.19 16.68
N ALA A 117 19.72 23.50 16.40
CA ALA A 117 20.64 24.08 15.44
C ALA A 117 22.09 23.96 15.92
N ARG A 118 22.38 24.26 17.19
CA ARG A 118 23.71 24.11 17.80
C ARG A 118 24.20 22.66 17.79
N LEU A 119 23.31 21.69 18.04
CA LEU A 119 23.65 20.27 17.93
C LEU A 119 23.93 19.89 16.47
N ALA A 120 23.13 20.40 15.54
CA ALA A 120 23.32 20.15 14.11
C ALA A 120 24.65 20.72 13.57
N GLU A 121 25.11 21.90 14.04
CA GLU A 121 26.43 22.47 13.75
C GLU A 121 27.57 21.55 14.18
N LYS A 122 27.37 20.76 15.25
CA LYS A 122 28.32 19.73 15.71
C LYS A 122 28.13 18.38 14.99
N GLY A 123 27.29 18.33 13.95
CA GLY A 123 27.01 17.10 13.21
C GLY A 123 26.02 16.15 13.90
N ILE A 124 25.43 16.57 15.03
CA ILE A 124 24.49 15.76 15.80
C ILE A 124 23.07 16.04 15.33
N ARG A 125 22.40 15.04 14.81
CA ARG A 125 20.99 15.13 14.41
C ARG A 125 20.11 14.43 15.43
N VAL A 126 19.24 15.19 16.06
CA VAL A 126 18.32 14.68 17.08
C VAL A 126 17.10 14.06 16.41
N ASP A 127 16.79 12.81 16.73
CA ASP A 127 15.65 12.06 16.18
C ASP A 127 14.39 12.21 17.05
N ALA A 128 14.57 12.34 18.37
CA ALA A 128 13.47 12.51 19.31
C ALA A 128 13.89 13.36 20.50
N ALA A 129 12.93 14.10 21.06
CA ALA A 129 13.09 14.86 22.28
C ALA A 129 11.97 14.54 23.28
N LEU A 130 12.29 14.54 24.57
CA LEU A 130 11.36 14.20 25.66
C LEU A 130 11.72 14.95 26.93
N PRO A 131 10.77 15.45 27.74
CA PRO A 131 11.08 16.00 29.06
C PRO A 131 11.52 14.89 30.02
N GLU A 132 12.51 15.20 30.86
CA GLU A 132 13.08 14.27 31.83
C GLU A 132 12.02 13.66 32.77
N SER A 133 11.01 14.43 33.16
CA SER A 133 9.91 13.96 34.00
C SER A 133 9.18 12.73 33.45
N LEU A 134 9.12 12.57 32.12
CA LEU A 134 8.49 11.40 31.47
C LEU A 134 9.43 10.20 31.33
N LEU A 135 10.68 10.31 31.74
CA LEU A 135 11.61 9.17 31.84
C LEU A 135 11.53 8.46 33.19
N LEU A 136 10.99 9.10 34.22
CA LEU A 136 10.80 8.47 35.53
C LEU A 136 9.99 7.18 35.39
N PRO A 137 10.23 6.18 36.25
CA PRO A 137 9.39 4.98 36.28
C PRO A 137 7.92 5.30 36.49
N LEU A 138 7.05 4.53 35.89
CA LEU A 138 5.60 4.60 36.12
C LEU A 138 5.18 3.33 36.86
N GLU A 139 4.58 3.49 38.04
CA GLU A 139 4.08 2.39 38.83
C GLU A 139 2.55 2.49 38.95
N ASP A 140 1.90 1.35 39.03
CA ASP A 140 0.44 1.30 39.13
C ASP A 140 -0.06 1.94 40.44
N ASN A 141 -1.06 2.81 40.33
CA ASN A 141 -1.65 3.55 41.42
C ASN A 141 -0.67 4.38 42.26
N ALA A 142 0.50 4.71 41.74
CA ALA A 142 1.52 5.51 42.39
C ALA A 142 1.92 6.71 41.52
N TRP A 143 2.33 7.80 42.20
CA TRP A 143 3.05 8.87 41.56
C TRP A 143 4.53 8.76 41.89
N THR A 144 5.37 8.99 40.88
CA THR A 144 6.83 8.87 41.03
C THR A 144 7.47 10.25 41.15
N LEU A 145 8.31 10.41 42.13
CA LEU A 145 9.05 11.64 42.37
C LEU A 145 10.55 11.38 42.34
N LEU A 146 11.30 12.36 41.84
CA LEU A 146 12.76 12.37 41.86
C LEU A 146 13.26 13.70 42.43
N ARG A 147 14.06 13.64 43.47
CA ARG A 147 14.63 14.84 44.10
C ARG A 147 15.96 15.20 43.45
N HIS A 148 16.07 16.43 42.97
CA HIS A 148 17.29 17.04 42.45
C HIS A 148 17.69 18.27 43.27
N GLU A 149 18.90 18.77 43.03
CA GLU A 149 19.35 20.06 43.64
C GLU A 149 18.47 21.22 43.19
N ASP A 150 17.99 21.22 41.95
CA ASP A 150 17.21 22.29 41.31
C ASP A 150 15.68 22.16 41.56
N GLY A 151 15.22 21.11 42.23
CA GLY A 151 13.82 20.87 42.46
C GLY A 151 13.43 19.39 42.52
N THR A 152 12.15 19.11 42.41
CA THR A 152 11.64 17.73 42.39
C THR A 152 10.89 17.50 41.12
N LEU A 153 11.19 16.41 40.43
CA LEU A 153 10.43 15.97 39.25
C LEU A 153 9.31 15.06 39.72
N LEU A 154 8.14 15.22 39.12
CA LEU A 154 6.97 14.40 39.35
C LEU A 154 6.52 13.75 38.06
N ARG A 155 6.30 12.44 38.06
CA ARG A 155 5.57 11.71 36.99
C ARG A 155 4.28 11.16 37.57
N VAL A 156 3.18 11.44 36.88
CA VAL A 156 1.82 11.11 37.28
C VAL A 156 1.19 10.04 36.37
N SER A 157 1.43 10.16 35.07
CA SER A 157 0.86 9.26 34.08
C SER A 157 1.83 9.02 32.91
N PRO A 158 1.50 8.15 31.94
CA PRO A 158 2.34 7.97 30.76
C PRO A 158 2.66 9.26 30.01
N SER A 159 1.71 10.21 29.98
CA SER A 159 1.82 11.46 29.21
C SER A 159 1.88 12.71 30.09
N PHE A 160 1.91 12.59 31.42
CA PHE A 160 1.95 13.73 32.31
C PHE A 160 3.02 13.62 33.39
N GLY A 161 3.86 14.65 33.44
CA GLY A 161 4.89 14.87 34.42
C GLY A 161 5.27 16.35 34.45
N LEU A 162 5.78 16.84 35.56
CA LEU A 162 6.14 18.24 35.77
C LEU A 162 7.33 18.40 36.73
N ALA A 163 7.94 19.57 36.70
CA ALA A 163 8.91 19.99 37.67
C ALA A 163 8.20 20.73 38.82
N LEU A 164 8.60 20.43 40.04
CA LEU A 164 8.12 21.05 41.26
C LEU A 164 9.26 21.86 41.89
N ASP A 165 8.89 22.69 42.86
CA ASP A 165 9.81 23.49 43.68
C ASP A 165 10.81 22.65 44.50
N GLN A 166 11.82 23.31 45.07
CA GLN A 166 12.89 22.67 45.84
C GLN A 166 12.46 22.27 47.27
N GLY A 167 11.18 22.46 47.65
CA GLY A 167 10.66 22.11 48.97
C GLY A 167 10.89 20.65 49.39
N ASN A 168 10.93 20.40 50.68
CA ASN A 168 11.08 19.07 51.30
C ASN A 168 9.98 18.78 52.32
N PRO A 169 8.74 18.33 51.92
CA PRO A 169 8.26 18.11 50.52
C PRO A 169 8.03 19.41 49.76
N PRO A 170 8.00 19.35 48.41
CA PRO A 170 7.70 20.53 47.61
C PRO A 170 6.24 20.96 47.71
N ALA A 171 6.01 22.29 47.78
CA ALA A 171 4.67 22.84 47.89
C ALA A 171 3.78 22.50 46.66
N GLY A 172 4.40 22.45 45.48
CA GLY A 172 3.73 22.07 44.24
C GLY A 172 3.15 20.65 44.25
N LEU A 173 3.70 19.73 45.07
CA LEU A 173 3.16 18.38 45.20
C LEU A 173 1.77 18.38 45.84
N TRP A 174 1.59 19.20 46.91
CA TRP A 174 0.29 19.35 47.53
C TRP A 174 -0.74 19.92 46.55
N MET A 175 -0.37 20.95 45.81
CA MET A 175 -1.23 21.54 44.78
C MET A 175 -1.60 20.52 43.70
N ALA A 176 -0.65 19.68 43.25
CA ALA A 176 -0.91 18.63 42.30
C ALA A 176 -1.90 17.58 42.82
N LEU A 177 -1.77 17.18 44.07
CA LEU A 177 -2.68 16.23 44.74
C LEU A 177 -4.10 16.76 44.88
N GLU A 178 -4.25 18.05 45.26
CA GLU A 178 -5.57 18.69 45.38
C GLU A 178 -6.26 18.90 44.05
N ASN A 179 -5.51 19.22 42.99
CA ASN A 179 -6.06 19.49 41.70
C ASN A 179 -6.16 18.22 40.80
N ALA A 180 -5.75 17.05 41.28
CA ALA A 180 -5.72 15.83 40.48
C ALA A 180 -7.06 15.51 39.82
N GLU A 181 -8.16 15.54 40.61
CA GLU A 181 -9.52 15.25 40.09
C GLU A 181 -9.98 16.30 39.08
N ALA A 182 -9.70 17.58 39.30
CA ALA A 182 -10.04 18.66 38.36
C ALA A 182 -9.31 18.50 36.99
N LEU A 183 -8.11 17.94 37.03
CA LEU A 183 -7.32 17.62 35.83
C LEU A 183 -7.68 16.27 35.19
N GLY A 184 -8.66 15.54 35.74
CA GLY A 184 -9.02 14.20 35.26
C GLY A 184 -7.97 13.13 35.58
N ILE A 185 -7.11 13.38 36.58
CA ILE A 185 -6.00 12.51 36.95
C ILE A 185 -6.39 11.67 38.16
N LYS A 186 -6.12 10.36 38.10
CA LYS A 186 -6.38 9.49 39.24
C LYS A 186 -5.43 9.82 40.41
N ARG A 187 -5.99 10.08 41.56
CA ARG A 187 -5.21 10.33 42.80
C ARG A 187 -4.40 9.06 43.14
N PRO A 188 -3.11 9.19 43.53
CA PRO A 188 -2.28 8.03 43.81
C PRO A 188 -2.64 7.43 45.18
N GLN A 189 -2.38 6.14 45.35
CA GLN A 189 -2.49 5.46 46.65
C GLN A 189 -1.18 5.54 47.45
N ARG A 190 -0.05 5.78 46.78
CA ARG A 190 1.27 5.94 47.37
C ARG A 190 2.15 6.83 46.51
N LEU A 191 3.22 7.35 47.11
CA LEU A 191 4.27 8.12 46.44
C LEU A 191 5.56 7.30 46.42
N CYS A 192 6.15 7.14 45.26
CA CYS A 192 7.44 6.49 45.07
C CYS A 192 8.52 7.54 44.92
N LEU A 193 9.41 7.65 45.89
CA LEU A 193 10.42 8.69 45.97
C LEU A 193 11.80 8.16 45.63
N TYR A 194 12.37 8.67 44.51
CA TYR A 194 13.73 8.43 44.11
C TYR A 194 14.65 9.55 44.54
N GLN A 195 15.88 9.20 44.88
CA GLN A 195 16.94 10.16 45.19
C GLN A 195 17.77 10.40 43.94
N GLY A 196 17.93 11.66 43.52
CA GLY A 196 18.81 12.12 42.47
C GLY A 196 20.02 12.83 43.05
N SER A 197 20.32 14.04 42.57
CA SER A 197 21.45 14.85 43.01
C SER A 197 21.21 15.70 44.26
N ALA A 198 20.02 15.63 44.87
CA ALA A 198 19.70 16.40 46.05
C ALA A 198 20.64 16.04 47.22
N LYS A 199 21.21 17.07 47.86
CA LYS A 199 22.19 16.93 48.95
C LYS A 199 21.60 16.40 50.24
N ASP A 200 20.36 16.80 50.54
CA ASP A 200 19.66 16.41 51.77
C ASP A 200 18.74 15.20 51.53
N SER A 201 18.66 14.34 52.53
CA SER A 201 17.70 13.24 52.51
C SER A 201 16.27 13.75 52.69
N ALA A 202 15.31 13.02 52.14
CA ALA A 202 13.90 13.32 52.36
C ALA A 202 13.52 13.01 53.84
N ASP A 203 12.86 13.93 54.50
CA ASP A 203 12.19 13.68 55.77
C ASP A 203 10.87 12.95 55.51
N LEU A 204 10.92 11.62 55.49
CA LEU A 204 9.78 10.77 55.13
C LEU A 204 8.55 10.96 56.03
N GLU A 205 8.76 11.24 57.31
CA GLU A 205 7.64 11.50 58.25
C GLU A 205 6.94 12.82 57.91
N ARG A 206 7.72 13.83 57.62
CA ARG A 206 7.19 15.12 57.16
C ARG A 206 6.45 14.98 55.83
N TRP A 207 6.99 14.19 54.87
CA TRP A 207 6.34 13.92 53.60
C TRP A 207 5.01 13.17 53.78
N ARG A 208 4.99 12.09 54.59
CA ARG A 208 3.77 11.34 54.92
C ARG A 208 2.70 12.20 55.54
N SER A 209 3.08 13.01 56.49
CA SER A 209 2.18 13.91 57.18
C SER A 209 1.60 14.99 56.27
N ALA A 210 2.42 15.60 55.44
CA ALA A 210 2.01 16.64 54.51
C ALA A 210 1.09 16.12 53.40
N CYS A 211 1.43 14.97 52.80
CA CYS A 211 0.68 14.41 51.64
C CYS A 211 -0.48 13.50 52.06
N ARG A 212 -0.50 13.05 53.33
CA ARG A 212 -1.46 12.05 53.89
C ARG A 212 -1.48 10.76 53.04
N LEU A 213 -0.34 10.37 52.52
CA LEU A 213 -0.14 9.20 51.70
C LEU A 213 1.10 8.42 52.14
N PRO A 214 1.14 7.09 51.96
CA PRO A 214 2.35 6.32 52.10
C PRO A 214 3.43 6.83 51.16
N VAL A 215 4.65 7.06 51.68
CA VAL A 215 5.84 7.43 50.86
C VAL A 215 6.85 6.32 50.99
N GLU A 216 7.20 5.76 49.84
CA GLU A 216 8.16 4.67 49.70
C GLU A 216 9.42 5.18 48.96
N THR A 217 10.59 4.94 49.56
CA THR A 217 11.86 5.25 48.92
C THR A 217 12.27 4.13 47.96
N ARG A 218 12.69 4.49 46.76
CA ARG A 218 13.08 3.57 45.67
C ARG A 218 14.58 3.59 45.36
N GLY A 219 15.39 4.22 46.14
CA GLY A 219 16.82 4.38 45.91
C GLY A 219 17.15 5.48 44.90
N SER A 220 18.28 5.35 44.22
CA SER A 220 18.73 6.32 43.21
C SER A 220 18.14 6.04 41.85
N TRP A 221 17.89 7.10 41.09
CA TRP A 221 17.47 7.01 39.69
C TRP A 221 18.31 7.97 38.84
N ASP A 222 18.58 7.57 37.62
CA ASP A 222 19.34 8.34 36.65
C ASP A 222 18.62 8.29 35.28
N TRP A 223 18.53 9.43 34.57
CA TRP A 223 17.94 9.58 33.24
C TRP A 223 18.60 8.69 32.16
N ARG A 224 19.78 8.17 32.47
CA ARG A 224 20.57 7.32 31.56
C ARG A 224 20.00 5.91 31.42
N ALA A 225 19.43 5.38 32.47
CA ALA A 225 19.04 3.97 32.57
C ALA A 225 17.75 3.57 31.84
N PRO A 226 16.65 4.35 31.87
CA PRO A 226 15.37 3.90 31.37
C PRO A 226 15.32 3.74 29.85
N ALA A 227 14.46 2.85 29.37
CA ALA A 227 14.14 2.75 27.95
C ALA A 227 13.40 4.02 27.49
N TRP A 228 13.55 4.37 26.20
CA TRP A 228 12.83 5.50 25.63
C TRP A 228 11.33 5.17 25.48
N PRO A 229 10.40 5.99 26.00
CA PRO A 229 8.97 5.64 26.05
C PRO A 229 8.22 5.81 24.74
N GLY A 230 8.91 6.05 23.62
CA GLY A 230 8.27 6.21 22.30
C GLY A 230 7.61 7.58 22.07
N ILE A 231 7.57 8.44 23.08
CA ILE A 231 7.04 9.81 22.96
C ILE A 231 8.11 10.71 22.30
N ASN A 232 7.67 11.63 21.45
CA ASN A 232 8.56 12.57 20.78
C ASN A 232 7.93 13.96 20.70
N LEU A 233 8.63 14.96 21.25
CA LEU A 233 8.21 16.35 21.16
C LEU A 233 8.52 16.97 19.79
N LEU A 234 9.46 16.40 19.03
CA LEU A 234 9.81 16.93 17.71
C LEU A 234 8.73 16.59 16.69
N GLN A 235 7.68 17.39 16.66
CA GLN A 235 6.51 17.26 15.79
C GLN A 235 6.37 18.48 14.87
N GLY A 236 5.53 18.38 13.85
CA GLY A 236 5.22 19.50 12.95
C GLY A 236 6.47 20.06 12.24
N SER A 237 6.75 21.34 12.44
CA SER A 237 7.88 22.03 11.80
C SER A 237 9.25 21.56 12.30
N LEU A 238 9.33 20.98 13.50
CA LEU A 238 10.55 20.47 14.12
C LEU A 238 10.73 18.97 13.90
N GLN A 239 9.85 18.31 13.18
CA GLN A 239 9.96 16.88 12.91
C GLN A 239 11.25 16.58 12.13
N PRO A 240 12.10 15.67 12.62
CA PRO A 240 13.34 15.31 11.93
C PRO A 240 13.04 14.80 10.53
N ARG A 241 13.71 15.36 9.54
CA ARG A 241 13.54 14.94 8.13
C ARG A 241 13.90 13.47 7.87
N HIS A 242 14.56 12.82 8.84
CA HIS A 242 14.95 11.40 8.80
C HIS A 242 13.94 10.45 9.40
N ALA A 243 12.93 10.94 10.12
CA ALA A 243 11.77 10.15 10.53
C ALA A 243 10.85 9.76 9.35
N ARG A 244 11.19 10.18 8.13
CA ARG A 244 10.66 9.53 6.93
C ARG A 244 11.24 8.13 6.94
N MET A 245 10.41 7.20 7.36
CA MET A 245 10.56 5.76 7.21
C MET A 245 11.42 5.49 5.96
N ASP A 246 12.54 4.79 6.12
CA ASP A 246 13.43 4.44 5.00
C ASP A 246 12.59 3.65 3.98
N LEU A 247 11.91 4.39 3.11
CA LEU A 247 11.05 3.86 2.05
C LEU A 247 11.82 2.83 1.20
N ARG A 248 13.16 2.97 1.18
CA ARG A 248 14.08 2.01 0.58
C ARG A 248 14.06 0.65 1.26
N LEU A 249 13.86 0.59 2.59
CA LEU A 249 13.77 -0.68 3.33
C LEU A 249 12.41 -1.38 3.07
N LEU A 250 11.34 -0.59 2.95
CA LEU A 250 10.00 -1.09 2.63
C LEU A 250 9.88 -1.47 1.14
N LEU A 251 10.57 -0.75 0.25
CA LEU A 251 10.55 -1.02 -1.18
C LEU A 251 11.42 -2.23 -1.57
N ARG A 252 12.45 -2.57 -0.79
CA ARG A 252 13.32 -3.72 -1.07
C ARG A 252 12.56 -5.03 -1.30
N PRO A 253 11.66 -5.51 -0.41
CA PRO A 253 10.92 -6.74 -0.65
C PRO A 253 9.97 -6.64 -1.85
N ILE A 254 9.40 -5.46 -2.10
CA ILE A 254 8.50 -5.22 -3.25
C ILE A 254 9.30 -5.28 -4.57
N VAL A 255 10.47 -4.66 -4.62
CA VAL A 255 11.35 -4.69 -5.79
C VAL A 255 11.89 -6.10 -6.03
N LEU A 256 12.31 -6.81 -4.99
CA LEU A 256 12.75 -8.21 -5.10
C LEU A 256 11.62 -9.13 -5.57
N GLY A 257 10.42 -8.95 -5.03
CA GLY A 257 9.22 -9.67 -5.49
C GLY A 257 8.87 -9.37 -6.94
N GLY A 258 8.97 -8.11 -7.36
CA GLY A 258 8.75 -7.69 -8.75
C GLY A 258 9.78 -8.29 -9.73
N ILE A 259 11.05 -8.32 -9.35
CA ILE A 259 12.12 -8.94 -10.14
C ILE A 259 11.89 -10.45 -10.24
N LEU A 260 11.52 -11.13 -9.15
CA LEU A 260 11.21 -12.54 -9.15
C LEU A 260 10.03 -12.86 -10.09
N LEU A 261 8.97 -12.06 -10.01
CA LEU A 261 7.80 -12.23 -10.87
C LEU A 261 8.14 -12.01 -12.34
N ALA A 262 8.94 -10.99 -12.66
CA ALA A 262 9.42 -10.73 -14.02
C ALA A 262 10.31 -11.85 -14.54
N THR A 263 11.18 -12.42 -13.72
CA THR A 263 12.03 -13.56 -14.15
C THR A 263 11.20 -14.81 -14.41
N VAL A 264 10.18 -15.11 -13.61
CA VAL A 264 9.24 -16.22 -13.84
C VAL A 264 8.46 -16.00 -15.12
N GLN A 265 7.99 -14.77 -15.39
CA GLN A 265 7.27 -14.42 -16.61
C GLN A 265 8.14 -14.60 -17.87
N VAL A 266 9.38 -14.11 -17.82
CA VAL A 266 10.33 -14.25 -18.94
C VAL A 266 10.70 -15.72 -19.15
N ALA A 267 10.90 -16.49 -18.09
CA ALA A 267 11.15 -17.93 -18.17
C ALA A 267 9.96 -18.67 -18.79
N GLY A 268 8.72 -18.34 -18.39
CA GLY A 268 7.51 -18.89 -19.01
C GLY A 268 7.43 -18.59 -20.50
N MET A 269 7.61 -17.33 -20.90
CA MET A 269 7.60 -16.94 -22.32
C MET A 269 8.71 -17.61 -23.14
N THR A 270 9.88 -17.87 -22.56
CA THR A 270 10.97 -18.56 -23.25
C THR A 270 10.65 -20.05 -23.43
N ILE A 271 10.09 -20.70 -22.44
CA ILE A 271 9.66 -22.10 -22.51
C ILE A 271 8.56 -22.27 -23.56
N ASP A 272 7.55 -21.40 -23.59
CA ASP A 272 6.49 -21.42 -24.59
C ASP A 272 7.05 -21.24 -26.02
N ARG A 273 7.99 -20.31 -26.18
CA ARG A 273 8.67 -20.14 -27.49
C ARG A 273 9.42 -21.40 -27.93
N PHE A 274 10.13 -22.06 -27.01
CA PHE A 274 10.83 -23.31 -27.32
C PHE A 274 9.86 -24.43 -27.67
N MET A 275 8.76 -24.60 -26.95
CA MET A 275 7.73 -25.58 -27.21
C MET A 275 7.06 -25.34 -28.60
N LEU A 276 6.64 -24.11 -28.86
CA LEU A 276 6.05 -23.75 -30.17
C LEU A 276 7.03 -23.96 -31.34
N SER A 277 8.30 -23.59 -31.17
CA SER A 277 9.30 -23.78 -32.22
C SER A 277 9.60 -25.27 -32.49
N ALA A 278 9.58 -26.10 -31.45
CA ALA A 278 9.71 -27.54 -31.58
C ALA A 278 8.50 -28.16 -32.30
N GLU A 279 7.29 -27.74 -31.96
CA GLU A 279 6.07 -28.18 -32.63
C GLU A 279 6.00 -27.72 -34.09
N GLN A 280 6.40 -26.47 -34.37
CA GLN A 280 6.48 -25.93 -35.70
C GLN A 280 7.50 -26.71 -36.59
N SER A 281 8.67 -27.05 -36.06
CA SER A 281 9.67 -27.84 -36.75
C SER A 281 9.20 -29.28 -37.01
N ALA A 282 8.50 -29.89 -36.05
CA ALA A 282 7.91 -31.22 -36.20
C ALA A 282 6.81 -31.24 -37.30
N LEU A 283 5.97 -30.22 -37.33
CA LEU A 283 4.95 -30.05 -38.37
C LEU A 283 5.55 -29.83 -39.74
N GLN A 284 6.60 -29.01 -39.85
CA GLN A 284 7.32 -28.80 -41.11
C GLN A 284 7.97 -30.08 -41.62
N THR A 285 8.56 -30.88 -40.74
CA THR A 285 9.14 -32.18 -41.08
C THR A 285 8.07 -33.13 -41.60
N LYS A 286 6.91 -33.23 -40.95
CA LYS A 286 5.78 -34.04 -41.39
C LYS A 286 5.23 -33.59 -42.75
N MET A 287 5.12 -32.28 -42.96
CA MET A 287 4.68 -31.72 -44.25
C MET A 287 5.68 -32.05 -45.35
N ARG A 288 6.96 -32.00 -45.07
CA ARG A 288 8.02 -32.35 -46.02
C ARG A 288 7.98 -33.84 -46.37
N ASP A 289 7.82 -34.71 -45.41
CA ASP A 289 7.71 -36.17 -45.57
C ASP A 289 6.48 -36.54 -46.41
N LEU A 290 5.35 -35.88 -46.17
CA LEU A 290 4.13 -36.03 -46.97
C LEU A 290 4.31 -35.51 -48.41
N ALA A 291 4.98 -34.38 -48.58
CA ALA A 291 5.27 -33.82 -49.91
C ALA A 291 6.19 -34.73 -50.74
N GLU A 292 7.23 -35.32 -50.12
CA GLU A 292 8.14 -36.26 -50.76
C GLU A 292 7.45 -37.54 -51.25
N ARG A 293 6.36 -37.96 -50.55
CA ARG A 293 5.57 -39.16 -51.00
C ARG A 293 4.61 -38.87 -52.12
N VAL A 294 4.20 -37.61 -52.32
CA VAL A 294 3.16 -37.23 -53.27
C VAL A 294 3.78 -36.61 -54.59
N LEU A 295 4.92 -35.96 -54.42
CA LEU A 295 5.62 -35.31 -55.59
C LEU A 295 6.52 -36.25 -56.33
N PRO A 296 6.68 -36.04 -57.64
CA PRO A 296 7.59 -36.88 -58.50
C PRO A 296 9.04 -36.72 -58.06
N ALA A 297 9.83 -37.81 -58.18
CA ALA A 297 11.15 -38.03 -57.57
C ALA A 297 12.29 -37.01 -57.86
N HIS A 298 12.02 -35.93 -58.59
CA HIS A 298 13.05 -34.93 -58.96
C HIS A 298 12.64 -33.47 -58.71
N ALA A 299 11.56 -33.22 -58.03
CA ALA A 299 11.14 -31.86 -57.68
C ALA A 299 11.79 -31.40 -56.39
N ALA A 300 12.61 -30.31 -56.36
CA ALA A 300 13.11 -29.69 -55.15
C ALA A 300 11.93 -29.12 -54.33
N VAL A 301 11.77 -29.63 -53.12
CA VAL A 301 10.68 -29.18 -52.20
C VAL A 301 11.11 -27.89 -51.54
N VAL A 302 10.70 -26.75 -52.10
CA VAL A 302 11.01 -25.40 -51.53
C VAL A 302 9.86 -24.91 -50.61
N ASP A 303 8.61 -25.11 -51.04
CA ASP A 303 7.41 -24.81 -50.26
C ASP A 303 6.39 -25.94 -50.44
N PRO A 304 6.30 -26.88 -49.48
CA PRO A 304 5.43 -28.05 -49.59
C PRO A 304 3.95 -27.68 -49.70
N ALA A 305 3.50 -26.63 -49.02
CA ALA A 305 2.09 -26.25 -49.00
C ALA A 305 1.65 -25.67 -50.36
N TRP A 306 2.47 -24.81 -50.91
CA TRP A 306 2.20 -24.23 -52.23
C TRP A 306 2.24 -25.29 -53.35
N GLN A 307 3.24 -26.19 -53.30
CA GLN A 307 3.42 -27.23 -54.36
C GLN A 307 2.30 -28.25 -54.33
N ILE A 308 1.86 -28.73 -53.17
CA ILE A 308 0.71 -29.62 -53.02
C ILE A 308 -0.57 -28.93 -53.52
N GLY A 309 -0.77 -27.66 -53.13
CA GLY A 309 -1.93 -26.87 -53.56
C GLY A 309 -1.99 -26.66 -55.08
N ALA A 310 -0.84 -26.43 -55.70
CA ALA A 310 -0.73 -26.32 -57.19
C ALA A 310 -1.06 -27.62 -57.88
N GLN A 311 -0.54 -28.76 -57.42
CA GLN A 311 -0.86 -30.08 -57.97
C GLN A 311 -2.33 -30.44 -57.74
N LEU A 312 -2.93 -30.14 -56.60
CA LEU A 312 -4.35 -30.40 -56.41
C LEU A 312 -5.21 -29.60 -57.39
N LYS A 313 -4.88 -28.35 -57.63
CA LYS A 313 -5.52 -27.51 -58.66
C LYS A 313 -5.37 -28.08 -60.05
N ALA A 314 -4.19 -28.56 -60.38
CA ALA A 314 -3.95 -29.17 -61.66
C ALA A 314 -4.73 -30.49 -61.88
N LEU A 315 -4.84 -31.31 -60.84
CA LEU A 315 -5.66 -32.53 -60.82
C LEU A 315 -7.15 -32.25 -60.95
N HIS A 316 -7.65 -31.20 -60.24
CA HIS A 316 -9.04 -30.80 -60.39
C HIS A 316 -9.36 -30.25 -61.81
N ALA A 317 -8.45 -29.48 -62.39
CA ALA A 317 -8.60 -29.01 -63.77
C ALA A 317 -8.60 -30.17 -64.78
N ALA A 318 -7.76 -31.18 -64.59
CA ALA A 318 -7.69 -32.36 -65.44
C ALA A 318 -8.92 -33.28 -65.33
N LYS A 319 -9.68 -33.26 -64.20
CA LYS A 319 -10.90 -34.06 -63.98
C LYS A 319 -12.18 -33.42 -64.46
N GLY A 320 -12.16 -32.25 -65.10
CA GLY A 320 -13.32 -31.68 -65.81
C GLY A 320 -14.47 -31.23 -64.86
N HIS A 321 -14.18 -30.85 -63.61
CA HIS A 321 -15.19 -30.31 -62.68
C HIS A 321 -15.38 -28.80 -62.88
N GLU A 322 -15.68 -28.37 -64.13
CA GLU A 322 -16.07 -26.99 -64.44
C GLU A 322 -17.51 -26.65 -64.04
N SER A 323 -18.29 -27.60 -63.45
CA SER A 323 -19.72 -27.41 -63.20
C SER A 323 -20.07 -26.89 -61.83
N GLU A 324 -19.12 -26.67 -60.90
CA GLU A 324 -19.40 -26.32 -59.52
C GLU A 324 -19.15 -24.83 -59.17
N GLY A 325 -18.92 -23.99 -60.15
CA GLY A 325 -18.77 -22.55 -59.93
C GLY A 325 -20.12 -21.85 -59.71
N MET A 326 -20.13 -20.80 -58.88
CA MET A 326 -21.31 -19.94 -58.62
C MET A 326 -22.09 -19.58 -59.89
N VAL A 327 -21.34 -19.25 -60.98
CA VAL A 327 -21.92 -18.82 -62.24
C VAL A 327 -22.66 -19.98 -62.97
N ALA A 328 -22.15 -21.21 -62.89
CA ALA A 328 -22.80 -22.38 -63.46
C ALA A 328 -24.10 -22.71 -62.69
N LEU A 329 -24.08 -22.69 -61.37
CA LEU A 329 -25.29 -22.91 -60.55
C LEU A 329 -26.33 -21.81 -60.74
N LEU A 330 -25.88 -20.55 -60.82
CA LEU A 330 -26.77 -19.40 -61.06
C LEU A 330 -27.39 -19.46 -62.47
N GLY A 331 -26.61 -19.83 -63.49
CA GLY A 331 -27.08 -20.00 -64.84
C GLY A 331 -28.09 -21.15 -65.01
N LEU A 332 -27.88 -22.25 -64.29
CA LEU A 332 -28.86 -23.35 -64.20
C LEU A 332 -30.13 -22.97 -63.46
N ALA A 333 -30.01 -22.33 -62.40
CA ALA A 333 -31.15 -21.82 -61.61
C ALA A 333 -32.00 -20.81 -62.40
N GLY A 334 -31.35 -19.91 -63.13
CA GLY A 334 -32.02 -18.94 -64.01
C GLY A 334 -32.79 -19.57 -65.19
N LYS A 335 -32.23 -20.65 -65.81
CA LYS A 335 -32.89 -21.37 -66.88
C LYS A 335 -34.10 -22.19 -66.45
N VAL A 336 -34.19 -22.52 -65.17
CA VAL A 336 -35.25 -23.42 -64.63
C VAL A 336 -36.29 -22.65 -63.85
N ARG A 337 -36.09 -21.34 -63.72
CA ARG A 337 -37.03 -20.47 -62.99
C ARG A 337 -38.47 -20.57 -63.60
N PRO A 338 -39.51 -20.91 -62.82
CA PRO A 338 -40.88 -20.94 -63.32
C PRO A 338 -41.36 -19.56 -63.78
N ALA A 339 -42.09 -19.51 -64.91
CA ALA A 339 -42.66 -18.26 -65.41
C ALA A 339 -43.90 -17.91 -64.51
N GLY A 340 -43.99 -16.65 -64.04
CA GLY A 340 -45.09 -16.14 -63.25
C GLY A 340 -44.74 -15.80 -61.81
N GLY A 341 -45.14 -14.61 -61.40
CA GLY A 341 -44.85 -14.07 -60.07
C GLY A 341 -43.83 -12.93 -60.09
N ASN A 342 -44.24 -11.78 -59.60
CA ASN A 342 -43.33 -10.64 -59.40
C ASN A 342 -42.56 -10.89 -58.10
N ILE A 343 -41.55 -11.77 -58.16
CA ILE A 343 -40.76 -12.21 -57.00
C ILE A 343 -39.44 -11.52 -57.02
N GLU A 344 -39.23 -10.71 -55.99
CA GLU A 344 -38.02 -9.89 -55.81
C GLU A 344 -36.95 -10.70 -55.11
N LEU A 345 -35.77 -10.84 -55.75
CA LEU A 345 -34.61 -11.48 -55.20
C LEU A 345 -33.82 -10.43 -54.39
N LYS A 346 -33.68 -10.64 -53.10
CA LYS A 346 -33.02 -9.73 -52.17
C LYS A 346 -31.50 -9.90 -52.11
N GLU A 347 -31.07 -11.16 -52.00
CA GLU A 347 -29.62 -11.45 -51.82
C GLU A 347 -29.26 -12.77 -52.49
N ILE A 348 -28.02 -12.81 -53.05
CA ILE A 348 -27.41 -14.01 -53.59
C ILE A 348 -26.16 -14.28 -52.78
N ARG A 349 -26.06 -15.43 -52.15
CA ARG A 349 -24.87 -15.85 -51.40
C ARG A 349 -24.38 -17.20 -51.91
N TYR A 350 -23.05 -17.29 -52.15
CA TYR A 350 -22.39 -18.53 -52.53
C TYR A 350 -21.32 -18.88 -51.53
N GLU A 351 -21.46 -20.01 -50.84
CA GLU A 351 -20.55 -20.42 -49.81
C GLU A 351 -20.46 -21.95 -49.78
N GLY A 352 -19.24 -22.49 -49.79
CA GLY A 352 -19.00 -23.92 -49.67
C GLY A 352 -19.63 -24.78 -50.76
N GLY A 353 -19.68 -24.29 -52.02
CA GLY A 353 -20.28 -25.04 -53.16
C GLY A 353 -21.80 -24.99 -53.18
N ARG A 354 -22.45 -24.18 -52.39
CA ARG A 354 -23.92 -24.01 -52.30
C ARG A 354 -24.32 -22.59 -52.66
N LEU A 355 -25.32 -22.45 -53.49
CA LEU A 355 -25.94 -21.18 -53.87
C LEU A 355 -27.19 -20.93 -53.04
N SER A 356 -27.23 -19.88 -52.30
CA SER A 356 -28.40 -19.45 -51.49
C SER A 356 -29.04 -18.23 -52.16
N LEU A 357 -30.29 -18.30 -52.43
CA LEU A 357 -31.11 -17.24 -53.03
C LEU A 357 -32.19 -16.80 -52.05
N ASP A 358 -32.12 -15.58 -51.58
CA ASP A 358 -33.07 -15.01 -50.64
C ASP A 358 -34.13 -14.20 -51.37
N TYR A 359 -35.41 -14.57 -51.15
CA TYR A 359 -36.59 -13.93 -51.74
C TYR A 359 -37.39 -13.17 -50.65
N ALA A 360 -37.85 -11.96 -50.99
CA ALA A 360 -38.58 -11.12 -50.08
C ALA A 360 -39.97 -11.66 -49.77
N GLN A 361 -40.70 -12.05 -50.79
CA GLN A 361 -41.99 -12.72 -50.73
C GLN A 361 -42.03 -13.74 -51.87
N ALA A 362 -42.10 -15.02 -51.56
CA ALA A 362 -42.26 -16.08 -52.53
C ALA A 362 -43.47 -16.95 -52.16
N ASP A 363 -44.34 -17.17 -53.15
CA ASP A 363 -45.49 -18.05 -53.01
C ASP A 363 -45.04 -19.51 -52.83
N GLU A 364 -45.63 -20.20 -51.90
CA GLU A 364 -45.27 -21.57 -51.52
C GLU A 364 -45.43 -22.56 -52.72
N GLU A 365 -46.42 -22.34 -53.57
CA GLU A 365 -46.60 -23.12 -54.77
C GLU A 365 -45.51 -22.89 -55.81
N TRP A 366 -45.05 -21.63 -55.95
CA TRP A 366 -43.97 -21.27 -56.87
C TRP A 366 -42.64 -21.88 -56.40
N LEU A 367 -42.36 -21.84 -55.11
CA LEU A 367 -41.17 -22.46 -54.52
C LEU A 367 -41.12 -23.97 -54.71
N LYS A 368 -42.26 -24.66 -54.50
CA LYS A 368 -42.39 -26.10 -54.71
C LYS A 368 -42.13 -26.47 -56.17
N LYS A 369 -42.65 -25.70 -57.11
CA LYS A 369 -42.44 -25.88 -58.54
C LYS A 369 -40.95 -25.66 -58.91
N PHE A 370 -40.30 -24.66 -58.31
CA PHE A 370 -38.90 -24.36 -58.57
C PHE A 370 -37.95 -25.43 -58.04
N VAL A 371 -38.16 -25.90 -56.78
CA VAL A 371 -37.43 -27.02 -56.18
C VAL A 371 -37.58 -28.30 -57.00
N SER A 372 -38.79 -28.62 -57.45
CA SER A 372 -39.08 -29.78 -58.28
C SER A 372 -38.34 -29.72 -59.65
N ALA A 373 -38.31 -28.54 -60.27
CA ALA A 373 -37.62 -28.32 -61.53
C ALA A 373 -36.08 -28.35 -61.41
N LEU A 374 -35.52 -27.94 -60.30
CA LEU A 374 -34.07 -28.05 -59.97
C LEU A 374 -33.69 -29.51 -59.70
N SER A 375 -34.51 -30.23 -58.93
CA SER A 375 -34.30 -31.65 -58.63
C SER A 375 -34.38 -32.53 -59.91
N ALA A 376 -35.25 -32.23 -60.87
CA ALA A 376 -35.30 -32.92 -62.19
C ALA A 376 -34.06 -32.76 -62.97
N ARG A 377 -33.18 -31.81 -62.69
CA ARG A 377 -31.86 -31.60 -63.35
C ARG A 377 -30.65 -32.05 -62.49
N GLY A 378 -30.91 -32.83 -61.48
CA GLY A 378 -29.85 -33.40 -60.59
C GLY A 378 -29.21 -32.45 -59.54
N LEU A 379 -29.89 -31.31 -59.29
CA LEU A 379 -29.44 -30.38 -58.26
C LEU A 379 -30.23 -30.61 -56.99
N SER A 380 -29.55 -30.60 -55.85
CA SER A 380 -30.23 -30.58 -54.53
C SER A 380 -30.70 -29.17 -54.24
N ALA A 381 -32.01 -29.02 -53.98
CA ALA A 381 -32.60 -27.74 -53.60
C ALA A 381 -33.43 -27.90 -52.35
N SER A 382 -33.26 -27.04 -51.37
CA SER A 382 -34.03 -27.01 -50.14
C SER A 382 -34.49 -25.58 -49.81
N VAL A 383 -35.66 -25.47 -49.20
CA VAL A 383 -36.25 -24.19 -48.77
C VAL A 383 -36.04 -24.05 -47.30
N VAL A 384 -35.43 -22.94 -46.84
CA VAL A 384 -35.16 -22.63 -45.43
C VAL A 384 -35.74 -21.22 -45.12
N PRO A 385 -36.36 -21.01 -43.99
CA PRO A 385 -36.82 -19.68 -43.63
C PRO A 385 -35.61 -18.73 -43.49
N SER A 386 -35.71 -17.53 -44.11
CA SER A 386 -34.67 -16.51 -44.04
C SER A 386 -34.64 -15.83 -42.67
N LYS A 387 -33.48 -15.48 -42.17
CA LYS A 387 -33.26 -14.72 -40.93
C LYS A 387 -33.82 -13.28 -40.99
N THR A 388 -34.13 -12.81 -42.22
CA THR A 388 -34.62 -11.45 -42.48
C THR A 388 -36.10 -11.36 -42.86
N GLY A 389 -36.88 -12.39 -42.55
CA GLY A 389 -38.34 -12.37 -42.78
C GLY A 389 -38.80 -12.71 -44.19
N GLY A 390 -38.01 -13.49 -44.95
CA GLY A 390 -38.33 -14.03 -46.29
C GLY A 390 -38.07 -15.52 -46.35
N THR A 391 -37.88 -16.05 -47.58
CA THR A 391 -37.57 -17.45 -47.80
C THR A 391 -36.29 -17.61 -48.61
N THR A 392 -35.36 -18.43 -48.11
CA THR A 392 -34.08 -18.73 -48.75
C THR A 392 -34.16 -20.07 -49.45
N LEU A 393 -33.83 -20.09 -50.75
CA LEU A 393 -33.65 -21.31 -51.53
C LEU A 393 -32.18 -21.66 -51.61
N VAL A 394 -31.76 -22.80 -51.08
CA VAL A 394 -30.40 -23.28 -51.07
C VAL A 394 -30.26 -24.36 -52.16
N ILE A 395 -29.33 -24.15 -53.12
CA ILE A 395 -29.07 -25.02 -54.25
C ILE A 395 -27.63 -25.56 -54.15
N GLY A 396 -27.45 -26.86 -54.26
CA GLY A 396 -26.14 -27.51 -54.25
C GLY A 396 -26.02 -28.65 -55.25
N ALA A 397 -24.81 -29.02 -55.64
CA ALA A 397 -24.57 -30.20 -56.44
C ALA A 397 -24.52 -31.43 -55.53
N GLY A 398 -25.46 -32.38 -55.70
CA GLY A 398 -25.47 -33.67 -55.02
C GLY A 398 -26.81 -34.12 -54.40
N THR A 399 -26.97 -35.41 -54.24
CA THR A 399 -28.18 -36.13 -53.83
C THR A 399 -28.78 -35.64 -52.52
N ALA A 400 -30.07 -35.37 -52.50
CA ALA A 400 -30.86 -34.94 -51.36
C ALA A 400 -30.82 -35.95 -50.19
N GLN A 401 -30.23 -35.55 -49.05
CA GLN A 401 -30.53 -36.16 -47.76
C GLN A 401 -31.54 -35.28 -47.01
N PRO A 402 -32.62 -35.82 -46.46
CA PRO A 402 -33.56 -35.04 -45.70
C PRO A 402 -32.98 -34.67 -44.33
N VAL A 403 -32.92 -33.38 -44.02
CA VAL A 403 -32.53 -32.87 -42.69
C VAL A 403 -33.62 -33.22 -41.71
N LYS A 404 -33.30 -34.10 -40.75
CA LYS A 404 -34.11 -34.33 -39.53
C LYS A 404 -34.11 -33.04 -38.70
N GLY A 405 -35.29 -32.49 -38.49
CA GLY A 405 -35.52 -31.40 -37.58
C GLY A 405 -35.18 -31.82 -36.14
N THR A 406 -34.25 -31.14 -35.52
CA THR A 406 -34.03 -31.19 -34.07
C THR A 406 -34.94 -30.15 -33.43
N SER A 407 -36.03 -30.62 -32.80
CA SER A 407 -36.77 -29.88 -31.80
C SER A 407 -35.87 -29.70 -30.56
N HIS A 408 -35.62 -28.48 -30.15
CA HIS A 408 -35.14 -28.19 -28.78
C HIS A 408 -36.31 -27.59 -27.99
N GLY A 409 -36.82 -28.42 -27.14
CA GLY A 409 -37.60 -27.97 -25.99
C GLY A 409 -36.69 -27.86 -24.79
N ARG A 410 -36.92 -26.78 -24.06
CA ARG A 410 -36.45 -26.34 -22.77
C ARG A 410 -35.08 -25.65 -22.70
#